data_80dc674632ab5a40ff25a64832b2e68e
#
_entry.id   80dc674632ab5a40ff25a64832b2e68e
#
_cell.length_a   1.000
_cell.length_b   1.000
_cell.length_c   1.000
_cell.angle_alpha   90.00
_cell.angle_beta   90.00
_cell.angle_gamma   90.00
#
_symmetry.space_group_name_H-M   'P 1'
#
loop_
_entity.id
_entity.type
_entity.pdbx_description
1 polymer ?
#
loop_
_entity_poly.entity_id
_entity_poly.type
_entity_poly.pdbx_seq_one_letter_code
_entity_poly.pdbx_strand_id
1 'polypeptide(L)'
;MSCFIRLVVILVIVGGLALGSPRPSAGAQATQIDKVIVIVEQNHTFDSYFATYPGANRAGPASLSYDPIRFEQYEPDDPREGLSNGRAAALGALNGGQLDRFDQAQASRDRDGQLALTYRTRDSAPILWSIADNYVLFDNYFSSAFGGSLPNTMHLFAGDDHGLGSDSKASVAALSELDEPTVLDRLTEADESWKLYVGRLDELDPAGVTEGGYLASAVPTPSAIYWAPPLGMPRFWNEPELRAGLVDQQQFYRDAASGSLPAVSYVIPQPTDHPASSGDQGQVRLQSLLNAVIKSPDWERTAVFVVWDDWGGFADRVDPPTGFGFRVPMLMISPHVKAGHVSSVEHDHTSVLNFIADRFALEPFSDRQATANDFSDALASSPRSTRELITQHVLDPTPVGTRSQNRTTLLMYAAGVSVGLIGILSWGRRSAFLTSASTETTSS
;
A
#
# COMPACT_ATOMS: atom_id res chain seq x y z
N MET A 1 77.19 -16.21 -60.07
CA MET A 1 76.85 -15.86 -58.67
C MET A 1 75.50 -15.08 -58.72
N SER A 2 74.40 -15.77 -58.59
CA SER A 2 73.00 -15.19 -58.63
C SER A 2 72.48 -15.10 -57.24
N CYS A 3 72.13 -13.90 -56.83
CA CYS A 3 71.55 -13.60 -55.56
C CYS A 3 70.01 -13.51 -55.72
N PHE A 4 69.29 -14.52 -55.17
CA PHE A 4 67.82 -14.58 -55.11
C PHE A 4 67.34 -13.75 -53.92
N ILE A 5 66.66 -12.64 -54.15
CA ILE A 5 65.93 -11.88 -53.12
C ILE A 5 64.53 -12.52 -53.00
N ARG A 6 64.21 -13.14 -51.86
CA ARG A 6 62.86 -13.55 -51.53
C ARG A 6 62.10 -12.39 -50.90
N LEU A 7 61.08 -11.95 -51.61
CA LEU A 7 60.09 -10.98 -51.10
C LEU A 7 59.12 -11.71 -50.19
N VAL A 8 59.11 -11.39 -48.88
CA VAL A 8 58.12 -11.87 -47.93
C VAL A 8 57.00 -10.85 -47.89
N VAL A 9 55.81 -11.21 -48.41
CA VAL A 9 54.58 -10.40 -48.31
C VAL A 9 53.94 -10.76 -46.95
N ILE A 10 53.97 -9.82 -45.99
CA ILE A 10 53.24 -9.93 -44.73
C ILE A 10 51.82 -9.38 -44.95
N LEU A 11 50.86 -10.31 -44.99
CA LEU A 11 49.43 -9.99 -45.03
C LEU A 11 48.99 -9.59 -43.62
N VAL A 12 48.81 -8.29 -43.33
CA VAL A 12 48.22 -7.83 -42.09
C VAL A 12 46.71 -7.92 -42.22
N ILE A 13 46.11 -8.96 -41.62
CA ILE A 13 44.65 -9.06 -41.43
C ILE A 13 44.28 -8.12 -40.28
N VAL A 14 43.79 -6.94 -40.61
CA VAL A 14 43.14 -6.06 -39.63
C VAL A 14 41.76 -6.63 -39.36
N GLY A 15 41.68 -7.55 -38.38
CA GLY A 15 40.42 -7.97 -37.80
C GLY A 15 39.80 -6.81 -37.01
N GLY A 16 38.79 -6.17 -37.58
CA GLY A 16 38.00 -5.19 -36.85
C GLY A 16 37.25 -5.87 -35.69
N LEU A 17 37.85 -5.82 -34.50
CA LEU A 17 37.10 -6.03 -33.26
C LEU A 17 36.14 -4.86 -33.12
N ALA A 18 34.89 -5.09 -33.46
CA ALA A 18 33.81 -4.24 -33.01
C ALA A 18 33.80 -4.31 -31.46
N LEU A 19 34.42 -3.34 -30.82
CA LEU A 19 34.28 -3.10 -29.41
C LEU A 19 32.83 -2.69 -29.18
N GLY A 20 31.96 -3.69 -28.96
CA GLY A 20 30.63 -3.45 -28.42
C GLY A 20 30.83 -2.68 -27.12
N SER A 21 30.19 -1.53 -26.99
CA SER A 21 30.16 -0.79 -25.73
C SER A 21 29.75 -1.73 -24.63
N PRO A 22 30.47 -1.80 -23.52
CA PRO A 22 30.08 -2.66 -22.41
C PRO A 22 28.65 -2.28 -21.97
N ARG A 23 27.74 -3.25 -21.97
CA ARG A 23 26.41 -3.05 -21.41
C ARG A 23 26.58 -2.79 -19.92
N PRO A 24 25.93 -1.75 -19.35
CA PRO A 24 25.99 -1.53 -17.92
C PRO A 24 25.49 -2.76 -17.18
N SER A 25 26.15 -3.12 -16.09
CA SER A 25 25.71 -4.20 -15.21
C SER A 25 24.41 -3.79 -14.48
N ALA A 26 23.67 -4.76 -13.91
CA ALA A 26 22.47 -4.47 -13.13
C ALA A 26 22.76 -3.47 -11.98
N GLY A 27 23.91 -3.57 -11.32
CA GLY A 27 24.35 -2.61 -10.31
C GLY A 27 24.54 -1.19 -10.87
N ALA A 28 24.99 -1.04 -12.13
CA ALA A 28 25.10 0.28 -12.76
C ALA A 28 23.73 0.92 -13.05
N GLN A 29 22.67 0.13 -13.24
CA GLN A 29 21.31 0.65 -13.38
C GLN A 29 20.75 1.14 -12.04
N ALA A 30 20.98 0.41 -10.95
CA ALA A 30 20.60 0.84 -9.61
C ALA A 30 21.22 2.21 -9.25
N THR A 31 22.46 2.48 -9.67
CA THR A 31 23.13 3.78 -9.42
C THR A 31 22.53 4.97 -10.19
N GLN A 32 21.72 4.72 -11.21
CA GLN A 32 21.01 5.78 -11.95
C GLN A 32 19.68 6.19 -11.29
N ILE A 33 19.19 5.39 -10.35
CA ILE A 33 17.96 5.67 -9.59
C ILE A 33 18.36 6.56 -8.41
N ASP A 34 17.86 7.77 -8.35
CA ASP A 34 18.05 8.70 -7.23
C ASP A 34 16.71 9.23 -6.66
N LYS A 35 15.60 8.68 -7.17
CA LYS A 35 14.26 8.92 -6.64
C LYS A 35 13.63 7.58 -6.32
N VAL A 36 13.32 7.36 -5.05
CA VAL A 36 12.66 6.14 -4.57
C VAL A 36 11.29 6.52 -4.03
N ILE A 37 10.26 5.86 -4.55
CA ILE A 37 8.87 6.06 -4.12
C ILE A 37 8.35 4.74 -3.56
N VAL A 38 7.88 4.76 -2.33
CA VAL A 38 7.22 3.63 -1.69
C VAL A 38 5.75 3.96 -1.55
N ILE A 39 4.91 3.27 -2.29
CA ILE A 39 3.44 3.35 -2.17
C ILE A 39 3.01 2.17 -1.31
N VAL A 40 2.44 2.46 -0.15
CA VAL A 40 1.94 1.46 0.77
C VAL A 40 0.48 1.18 0.43
N GLU A 41 0.16 -0.07 0.14
CA GLU A 41 -1.19 -0.60 -0.03
C GLU A 41 -1.56 -1.45 1.18
N GLN A 42 -2.86 -1.80 1.30
CA GLN A 42 -3.41 -2.36 2.52
C GLN A 42 -3.93 -3.79 2.36
N ASN A 43 -3.57 -4.65 3.33
CA ASN A 43 -4.35 -5.82 3.74
C ASN A 43 -4.74 -6.81 2.63
N HIS A 44 -3.81 -7.39 1.89
CA HIS A 44 -4.09 -8.51 1.00
C HIS A 44 -2.89 -9.44 0.84
N THR A 45 -3.15 -10.73 0.72
CA THR A 45 -2.12 -11.69 0.31
C THR A 45 -1.85 -11.61 -1.19
N PHE A 46 -0.72 -12.19 -1.61
CA PHE A 46 -0.39 -12.33 -3.03
C PHE A 46 -1.51 -13.05 -3.79
N ASP A 47 -2.03 -14.14 -3.25
CA ASP A 47 -3.08 -14.91 -3.89
C ASP A 47 -4.40 -14.14 -4.04
N SER A 48 -4.65 -13.10 -3.24
CA SER A 48 -5.84 -12.27 -3.39
C SER A 48 -5.94 -11.58 -4.75
N TYR A 49 -4.80 -11.27 -5.39
CA TYR A 49 -4.76 -10.60 -6.70
C TYR A 49 -4.12 -11.43 -7.80
N PHE A 50 -3.15 -12.27 -7.47
CA PHE A 50 -2.27 -12.93 -8.44
C PHE A 50 -2.29 -14.46 -8.37
N ALA A 51 -3.28 -15.07 -7.68
CA ALA A 51 -3.41 -16.53 -7.54
C ALA A 51 -3.32 -17.29 -8.88
N THR A 52 -3.77 -16.67 -9.96
CA THR A 52 -3.80 -17.26 -11.31
C THR A 52 -2.83 -16.60 -12.29
N TYR A 53 -1.94 -15.70 -11.81
CA TYR A 53 -0.99 -15.00 -12.67
C TYR A 53 -0.02 -15.99 -13.31
N PRO A 54 0.20 -15.95 -14.65
CA PRO A 54 1.08 -16.87 -15.34
C PRO A 54 2.52 -16.79 -14.86
N GLY A 55 3.14 -17.92 -14.54
CA GLY A 55 4.54 -18.00 -14.11
C GLY A 55 4.79 -17.71 -12.64
N ALA A 56 3.79 -17.23 -11.88
CA ALA A 56 3.93 -16.98 -10.45
C ALA A 56 4.03 -18.30 -9.65
N ASN A 57 4.75 -18.23 -8.53
CA ASN A 57 4.89 -19.34 -7.60
C ASN A 57 3.53 -19.72 -7.00
N ARG A 58 3.18 -21.01 -7.13
CA ARG A 58 1.92 -21.61 -6.66
C ARG A 58 2.17 -22.81 -5.74
N ALA A 59 3.37 -22.93 -5.21
CA ALA A 59 3.74 -24.03 -4.35
C ALA A 59 3.01 -23.91 -3.01
N GLY A 60 2.13 -24.86 -2.71
CA GLY A 60 1.37 -24.91 -1.46
C GLY A 60 0.38 -26.05 -1.46
N PRO A 61 -0.31 -26.34 -0.32
CA PRO A 61 -1.32 -27.38 -0.25
C PRO A 61 -2.38 -27.16 -1.33
N ALA A 62 -2.61 -28.15 -2.17
CA ALA A 62 -3.55 -28.07 -3.30
C ALA A 62 -5.04 -27.96 -2.87
N SER A 63 -5.32 -27.81 -1.59
CA SER A 63 -6.64 -27.95 -0.99
C SER A 63 -7.47 -26.66 -0.94
N LEU A 64 -6.90 -25.50 -1.27
CA LEU A 64 -7.66 -24.26 -1.29
C LEU A 64 -8.41 -24.14 -2.63
N SER A 65 -9.70 -24.37 -2.63
CA SER A 65 -10.57 -24.03 -3.76
C SER A 65 -10.99 -22.58 -3.61
N TYR A 66 -10.43 -21.70 -4.43
CA TYR A 66 -10.84 -20.31 -4.45
C TYR A 66 -12.01 -20.13 -5.42
N ASP A 67 -13.09 -19.58 -4.93
CA ASP A 67 -14.11 -19.03 -5.80
C ASP A 67 -13.75 -17.57 -6.11
N PRO A 68 -13.79 -17.13 -7.39
CA PRO A 68 -13.60 -15.73 -7.72
C PRO A 68 -14.72 -14.93 -7.05
N ILE A 69 -14.33 -13.96 -6.20
CA ILE A 69 -15.34 -13.07 -5.60
C ILE A 69 -15.95 -12.23 -6.71
N ARG A 70 -17.28 -12.29 -6.79
CA ARG A 70 -18.05 -11.13 -7.23
C ARG A 70 -18.15 -10.21 -6.04
N PHE A 71 -17.33 -9.16 -6.00
CA PHE A 71 -17.47 -8.14 -4.99
C PHE A 71 -18.88 -7.53 -5.13
N GLU A 72 -19.77 -7.82 -4.18
CA GLU A 72 -20.83 -6.91 -3.86
C GLU A 72 -20.17 -5.70 -3.24
N GLN A 73 -20.43 -4.49 -3.76
CA GLN A 73 -19.91 -3.24 -3.19
C GLN A 73 -20.17 -3.25 -1.67
N TYR A 74 -19.10 -3.17 -0.90
CA TYR A 74 -19.18 -2.84 0.51
C TYR A 74 -19.64 -1.38 0.58
N GLU A 75 -20.83 -1.14 1.10
CA GLU A 75 -21.23 0.20 1.48
C GLU A 75 -20.31 0.66 2.63
N PRO A 76 -19.81 1.90 2.62
CA PRO A 76 -18.87 2.41 3.64
C PRO A 76 -19.38 2.35 5.07
N ASP A 77 -20.70 2.26 5.25
CA ASP A 77 -21.41 2.19 6.53
C ASP A 77 -21.82 0.76 6.91
N ASP A 78 -21.36 -0.26 6.19
CA ASP A 78 -21.65 -1.63 6.57
C ASP A 78 -20.84 -1.99 7.82
N PRO A 79 -21.49 -2.28 8.96
CA PRO A 79 -20.79 -2.59 10.20
C PRO A 79 -20.07 -3.94 10.19
N ARG A 80 -20.03 -4.64 9.04
CA ARG A 80 -19.18 -5.81 8.87
C ARG A 80 -17.73 -5.35 8.95
N GLU A 81 -17.16 -5.57 10.12
CA GLU A 81 -15.74 -5.40 10.32
C GLU A 81 -15.01 -6.29 9.29
N GLY A 82 -13.99 -5.73 8.62
CA GLY A 82 -13.12 -6.50 7.73
C GLY A 82 -12.53 -7.73 8.42
N LEU A 83 -11.89 -8.61 7.66
CA LEU A 83 -11.22 -9.78 8.20
C LEU A 83 -10.18 -9.36 9.26
N SER A 84 -9.93 -10.23 10.23
CA SER A 84 -8.92 -10.00 11.25
C SER A 84 -7.53 -10.27 10.68
N ASN A 85 -6.65 -9.28 10.68
CA ASN A 85 -5.24 -9.41 10.27
C ASN A 85 -4.27 -9.56 11.43
N GLY A 86 -4.75 -9.53 12.67
CA GLY A 86 -3.92 -9.61 13.87
C GLY A 86 -3.19 -10.94 14.04
N ARG A 87 -2.11 -10.94 14.84
CA ARG A 87 -1.21 -12.09 15.06
C ARG A 87 -1.94 -13.38 15.45
N ALA A 88 -2.95 -13.31 16.31
CA ALA A 88 -3.68 -14.49 16.75
C ALA A 88 -4.43 -15.17 15.58
N ALA A 89 -5.08 -14.37 14.73
CA ALA A 89 -5.74 -14.87 13.53
C ALA A 89 -4.73 -15.45 12.53
N ALA A 90 -3.58 -14.78 12.34
CA ALA A 90 -2.53 -15.24 11.45
C ALA A 90 -1.95 -16.60 11.88
N LEU A 91 -1.62 -16.77 13.16
CA LEU A 91 -1.12 -18.05 13.69
C LEU A 91 -2.21 -19.15 13.66
N GLY A 92 -3.49 -18.78 13.84
CA GLY A 92 -4.61 -19.67 13.68
C GLY A 92 -4.75 -20.18 12.25
N ALA A 93 -4.66 -19.28 11.27
CA ALA A 93 -4.73 -19.59 9.84
C ALA A 93 -3.54 -20.47 9.38
N LEU A 94 -2.33 -20.14 9.86
CA LEU A 94 -1.11 -20.90 9.58
C LEU A 94 -1.21 -22.36 10.04
N ASN A 95 -1.88 -22.62 11.16
CA ASN A 95 -2.07 -23.95 11.74
C ASN A 95 -0.79 -24.83 11.76
N GLY A 96 0.30 -24.28 12.29
CA GLY A 96 1.57 -24.98 12.36
C GLY A 96 2.24 -25.27 10.99
N GLY A 97 1.98 -24.43 9.99
CA GLY A 97 2.53 -24.55 8.62
C GLY A 97 1.62 -25.32 7.65
N GLN A 98 0.40 -25.70 8.04
CA GLN A 98 -0.53 -26.42 7.17
C GLN A 98 -1.30 -25.49 6.23
N LEU A 99 -1.43 -24.20 6.54
CA LEU A 99 -2.13 -23.18 5.73
C LEU A 99 -3.58 -23.57 5.38
N ASP A 100 -4.30 -24.21 6.28
CA ASP A 100 -5.57 -24.85 6.01
C ASP A 100 -6.74 -24.32 6.87
N ARG A 101 -6.54 -23.20 7.63
CA ARG A 101 -7.54 -22.68 8.56
C ARG A 101 -7.83 -21.19 8.40
N PHE A 102 -7.67 -20.65 7.22
CA PHE A 102 -7.97 -19.24 6.97
C PHE A 102 -9.44 -18.91 7.22
N ASP A 103 -10.35 -19.74 6.73
CA ASP A 103 -11.79 -19.61 6.96
C ASP A 103 -12.14 -19.72 8.46
N GLN A 104 -11.54 -20.69 9.17
CA GLN A 104 -11.79 -20.88 10.60
C GLN A 104 -11.27 -19.70 11.44
N ALA A 105 -10.13 -19.14 11.08
CA ALA A 105 -9.56 -17.97 11.75
C ALA A 105 -10.43 -16.72 11.56
N GLN A 106 -11.27 -16.67 10.53
CA GLN A 106 -12.15 -15.56 10.18
C GLN A 106 -13.63 -15.81 10.45
N ALA A 107 -14.02 -17.02 10.88
CA ALA A 107 -15.43 -17.41 11.02
C ALA A 107 -16.27 -16.51 11.92
N SER A 108 -15.66 -15.81 12.90
CA SER A 108 -16.37 -14.85 13.75
C SER A 108 -16.56 -13.46 13.12
N ARG A 109 -15.87 -13.18 12.03
CA ARG A 109 -15.86 -11.87 11.36
C ARG A 109 -16.68 -11.84 10.10
N ASP A 110 -16.67 -12.92 9.34
CA ASP A 110 -17.37 -13.05 8.08
C ASP A 110 -18.12 -14.38 8.01
N ARG A 111 -19.26 -14.40 7.34
CA ARG A 111 -20.16 -15.53 7.07
C ARG A 111 -19.39 -16.85 6.87
N ASP A 112 -19.03 -17.50 7.96
CA ASP A 112 -18.24 -18.73 8.01
C ASP A 112 -16.80 -18.60 7.45
N GLY A 113 -16.24 -17.38 7.37
CA GLY A 113 -14.88 -17.13 6.91
C GLY A 113 -14.63 -17.28 5.41
N GLN A 114 -15.67 -17.41 4.60
CA GLN A 114 -15.54 -17.67 3.17
C GLN A 114 -14.87 -16.53 2.40
N LEU A 115 -14.99 -15.30 2.88
CA LEU A 115 -14.30 -14.15 2.28
C LEU A 115 -12.77 -14.33 2.27
N ALA A 116 -12.22 -14.96 3.31
CA ALA A 116 -10.79 -15.20 3.42
C ALA A 116 -10.23 -16.08 2.29
N LEU A 117 -11.08 -16.95 1.69
CA LEU A 117 -10.69 -17.90 0.65
C LEU A 117 -10.88 -17.37 -0.77
N THR A 118 -11.03 -16.09 -0.94
CA THR A 118 -11.40 -15.50 -2.21
C THR A 118 -10.22 -14.81 -2.90
N TYR A 119 -10.26 -14.70 -4.24
CA TYR A 119 -9.24 -14.00 -5.02
C TYR A 119 -9.85 -13.22 -6.18
N ARG A 120 -9.13 -12.25 -6.70
CA ARG A 120 -9.49 -11.47 -7.87
C ARG A 120 -8.87 -12.04 -9.14
N THR A 121 -9.63 -12.07 -10.19
CA THR A 121 -9.15 -12.44 -11.53
C THR A 121 -8.56 -11.22 -12.25
N ARG A 122 -7.96 -11.44 -13.43
CA ARG A 122 -7.53 -10.35 -14.33
C ARG A 122 -8.65 -9.35 -14.62
N ASP A 123 -9.88 -9.84 -14.81
CA ASP A 123 -11.02 -8.97 -15.14
C ASP A 123 -11.47 -8.11 -13.95
N SER A 124 -11.27 -8.59 -12.72
CA SER A 124 -11.61 -7.85 -11.50
C SER A 124 -10.44 -7.05 -10.90
N ALA A 125 -9.20 -7.28 -11.37
CA ALA A 125 -8.02 -6.52 -10.99
C ALA A 125 -7.20 -6.07 -12.22
N PRO A 126 -7.82 -5.46 -13.25
CA PRO A 126 -7.19 -5.23 -14.55
C PRO A 126 -6.01 -4.27 -14.47
N ILE A 127 -6.04 -3.31 -13.55
CA ILE A 127 -4.97 -2.32 -13.38
C ILE A 127 -3.73 -2.99 -12.77
N LEU A 128 -3.90 -3.77 -11.70
CA LEU A 128 -2.78 -4.48 -11.05
C LEU A 128 -2.14 -5.49 -12.00
N TRP A 129 -2.94 -6.23 -12.76
CA TRP A 129 -2.43 -7.17 -13.74
C TRP A 129 -1.69 -6.48 -14.89
N SER A 130 -2.17 -5.32 -15.34
CA SER A 130 -1.45 -4.53 -16.34
C SER A 130 -0.11 -4.02 -15.82
N ILE A 131 -0.02 -3.62 -14.56
CA ILE A 131 1.24 -3.22 -13.95
C ILE A 131 2.21 -4.41 -13.94
N ALA A 132 1.76 -5.59 -13.50
CA ALA A 132 2.56 -6.80 -13.49
C ALA A 132 3.01 -7.24 -14.90
N ASP A 133 2.14 -7.14 -15.92
CA ASP A 133 2.46 -7.45 -17.31
C ASP A 133 3.57 -6.54 -17.89
N ASN A 134 3.67 -5.31 -17.41
CA ASN A 134 4.58 -4.32 -17.96
C ASN A 134 5.83 -4.06 -17.12
N TYR A 135 5.82 -4.42 -15.84
CA TYR A 135 6.90 -4.17 -14.89
C TYR A 135 7.29 -5.46 -14.16
N VAL A 136 7.72 -5.39 -12.92
CA VAL A 136 8.13 -6.59 -12.17
C VAL A 136 7.12 -6.90 -11.07
N LEU A 137 6.67 -8.14 -11.04
CA LEU A 137 5.89 -8.74 -9.97
C LEU A 137 6.80 -9.64 -9.13
N PHE A 138 6.73 -9.51 -7.80
CA PHE A 138 7.47 -10.38 -6.87
C PHE A 138 6.51 -11.42 -6.28
N ASP A 139 6.76 -12.68 -6.55
CA ASP A 139 5.90 -13.78 -6.11
C ASP A 139 6.41 -14.53 -4.87
N ASN A 140 7.53 -14.06 -4.32
CA ASN A 140 8.10 -14.45 -3.04
C ASN A 140 8.42 -13.24 -2.16
N TYR A 141 7.50 -12.28 -2.12
CA TYR A 141 7.57 -11.15 -1.21
C TYR A 141 6.63 -11.39 -0.02
N PHE A 142 7.16 -11.29 1.19
CA PHE A 142 6.44 -11.62 2.41
C PHE A 142 6.26 -10.39 3.29
N SER A 143 5.17 -10.33 4.04
CA SER A 143 5.10 -9.40 5.17
C SER A 143 6.17 -9.76 6.20
N SER A 144 6.71 -8.78 6.91
CA SER A 144 7.88 -9.00 7.77
C SER A 144 7.54 -9.68 9.09
N ALA A 145 6.26 -9.66 9.48
CA ALA A 145 5.77 -10.26 10.72
C ALA A 145 4.39 -10.88 10.55
N PHE A 146 4.09 -11.91 11.33
CA PHE A 146 2.72 -12.36 11.55
C PHE A 146 1.98 -11.33 12.41
N GLY A 147 1.21 -10.47 11.77
CA GLY A 147 0.50 -9.38 12.46
C GLY A 147 -0.24 -8.49 11.50
N GLY A 148 -0.79 -7.40 12.02
CA GLY A 148 -1.43 -6.35 11.25
C GLY A 148 -0.44 -5.33 10.69
N SER A 149 -0.94 -4.14 10.41
CA SER A 149 -0.22 -3.10 9.67
C SER A 149 0.98 -2.54 10.45
N LEU A 150 0.81 -2.19 11.75
CA LEU A 150 1.86 -1.51 12.51
C LEU A 150 3.18 -2.30 12.61
N PRO A 151 3.21 -3.59 13.04
CA PRO A 151 4.45 -4.33 13.09
C PRO A 151 5.13 -4.43 11.70
N ASN A 152 4.36 -4.58 10.64
CA ASN A 152 4.87 -4.71 9.28
C ASN A 152 5.43 -3.39 8.73
N THR A 153 4.71 -2.29 8.91
CA THR A 153 5.19 -0.97 8.49
C THR A 153 6.39 -0.49 9.31
N MET A 154 6.52 -0.92 10.58
CA MET A 154 7.75 -0.67 11.34
C MET A 154 8.98 -1.28 10.65
N HIS A 155 8.89 -2.50 10.12
CA HIS A 155 9.99 -3.06 9.32
C HIS A 155 10.30 -2.24 8.07
N LEU A 156 9.28 -1.63 7.45
CA LEU A 156 9.45 -0.77 6.28
C LEU A 156 10.10 0.59 6.63
N PHE A 157 9.93 1.08 7.86
CA PHE A 157 10.46 2.38 8.28
C PHE A 157 11.69 2.28 9.19
N ALA A 158 11.81 1.23 10.00
CA ALA A 158 12.86 1.10 11.02
C ALA A 158 13.59 -0.26 11.01
N GLY A 159 13.24 -1.18 10.10
CA GLY A 159 13.91 -2.48 9.94
C GLY A 159 13.58 -3.51 11.01
N ASP A 160 12.76 -3.17 12.00
CA ASP A 160 12.34 -4.03 13.10
C ASP A 160 11.00 -3.52 13.66
N ASP A 161 10.18 -4.39 14.27
CA ASP A 161 8.92 -3.98 14.91
C ASP A 161 9.10 -3.41 16.32
N HIS A 162 10.28 -3.51 16.89
CA HIS A 162 10.64 -3.05 18.25
C HIS A 162 9.65 -3.51 19.33
N GLY A 163 9.05 -4.69 19.14
CA GLY A 163 8.05 -5.26 20.04
C GLY A 163 6.64 -4.69 19.89
N LEU A 164 6.38 -3.89 18.87
CA LEU A 164 5.05 -3.34 18.54
C LEU A 164 4.19 -4.37 17.80
N GLY A 165 4.03 -5.56 18.33
CA GLY A 165 3.48 -6.74 17.65
C GLY A 165 1.99 -6.70 17.28
N SER A 166 1.29 -5.56 17.35
CA SER A 166 -0.14 -5.47 17.04
C SER A 166 -0.64 -4.05 16.77
N ASP A 167 -1.74 -3.95 16.01
CA ASP A 167 -2.50 -2.72 15.81
C ASP A 167 -3.36 -2.43 17.05
N SER A 168 -2.78 -1.80 18.04
CA SER A 168 -3.45 -1.54 19.31
C SER A 168 -3.11 -0.17 19.89
N LYS A 169 -3.98 0.34 20.75
CA LYS A 169 -3.70 1.57 21.49
C LYS A 169 -2.44 1.47 22.36
N ALA A 170 -2.16 0.28 22.90
CA ALA A 170 -0.96 0.04 23.69
C ALA A 170 0.31 0.14 22.81
N SER A 171 0.29 -0.44 21.61
CA SER A 171 1.40 -0.35 20.67
C SER A 171 1.61 1.09 20.17
N VAL A 172 0.53 1.84 19.92
CA VAL A 172 0.64 3.26 19.56
C VAL A 172 1.19 4.10 20.72
N ALA A 173 0.80 3.80 21.97
CA ALA A 173 1.38 4.47 23.13
C ALA A 173 2.87 4.14 23.27
N ALA A 174 3.27 2.88 23.08
CA ALA A 174 4.68 2.49 23.09
C ALA A 174 5.47 3.15 21.93
N LEU A 175 4.86 3.27 20.75
CA LEU A 175 5.45 3.96 19.58
C LEU A 175 5.80 5.43 19.89
N SER A 176 5.01 6.10 20.75
CA SER A 176 5.28 7.50 21.13
C SER A 176 6.50 7.67 22.01
N GLU A 177 6.98 6.62 22.65
CA GLU A 177 8.16 6.59 23.51
C GLU A 177 9.39 5.99 22.81
N LEU A 178 9.25 5.63 21.52
CA LEU A 178 10.29 4.95 20.76
C LEU A 178 11.32 5.95 20.23
N ASP A 179 12.58 5.76 20.65
CA ASP A 179 13.72 6.62 20.26
C ASP A 179 14.49 6.09 19.05
N GLU A 180 14.27 4.83 18.65
CA GLU A 180 14.95 4.21 17.52
C GLU A 180 14.71 5.00 16.23
N PRO A 181 15.78 5.26 15.44
CA PRO A 181 15.66 6.05 14.23
C PRO A 181 14.88 5.31 13.15
N THR A 182 14.06 6.04 12.44
CA THR A 182 13.45 5.59 11.19
C THR A 182 14.32 5.97 9.99
N VAL A 183 13.97 5.46 8.82
CA VAL A 183 14.61 5.85 7.55
C VAL A 183 14.51 7.36 7.29
N LEU A 184 13.44 8.02 7.78
CA LEU A 184 13.23 9.45 7.61
C LEU A 184 14.19 10.26 8.50
N ASP A 185 14.47 9.79 9.72
CA ASP A 185 15.51 10.36 10.58
C ASP A 185 16.89 10.25 9.91
N ARG A 186 17.25 9.06 9.40
CA ARG A 186 18.54 8.81 8.75
C ARG A 186 18.73 9.62 7.44
N LEU A 187 17.65 9.78 6.66
CA LEU A 187 17.70 10.64 5.46
C LEU A 187 17.93 12.10 5.84
N THR A 188 17.30 12.58 6.91
CA THR A 188 17.52 13.93 7.45
C THR A 188 18.97 14.11 7.90
N GLU A 189 19.52 13.15 8.64
CA GLU A 189 20.94 13.16 9.07
C GLU A 189 21.91 13.15 7.89
N ALA A 190 21.54 12.50 6.78
CA ALA A 190 22.32 12.43 5.54
C ALA A 190 22.12 13.63 4.60
N ASP A 191 21.33 14.63 4.97
CA ASP A 191 20.94 15.78 4.13
C ASP A 191 20.22 15.36 2.82
N GLU A 192 19.53 14.19 2.88
CA GLU A 192 18.74 13.69 1.76
C GLU A 192 17.26 14.07 1.91
N SER A 193 16.68 14.57 0.84
CA SER A 193 15.30 15.05 0.86
C SER A 193 14.30 13.89 0.93
N TRP A 194 13.29 14.03 1.77
CA TRP A 194 12.19 13.08 1.85
C TRP A 194 10.84 13.74 2.10
N LYS A 195 9.76 13.06 1.76
CA LYS A 195 8.40 13.43 2.13
C LYS A 195 7.57 12.19 2.45
N LEU A 196 6.75 12.32 3.48
CA LEU A 196 5.69 11.39 3.84
C LEU A 196 4.36 12.02 3.41
N TYR A 197 3.79 11.53 2.30
CA TYR A 197 2.55 12.03 1.73
C TYR A 197 1.37 11.28 2.33
N VAL A 198 0.58 11.98 3.14
CA VAL A 198 -0.52 11.38 3.91
C VAL A 198 -1.84 12.01 3.50
N GLY A 199 -2.84 11.20 3.25
CA GLY A 199 -4.19 11.70 2.99
C GLY A 199 -4.78 12.34 4.24
N ARG A 200 -5.38 13.55 4.08
CA ARG A 200 -6.04 14.27 5.18
C ARG A 200 -5.12 14.56 6.37
N LEU A 201 -3.88 14.95 6.07
CA LEU A 201 -2.89 15.24 7.11
C LEU A 201 -3.36 16.29 8.14
N ASP A 202 -4.16 17.26 7.71
CA ASP A 202 -4.75 18.31 8.56
C ASP A 202 -5.66 17.76 9.67
N GLU A 203 -6.29 16.61 9.43
CA GLU A 203 -7.09 15.93 10.45
C GLU A 203 -6.26 15.15 11.46
N LEU A 204 -4.99 14.91 11.12
CA LEU A 204 -4.02 14.24 11.97
C LEU A 204 -3.15 15.24 12.77
N ASP A 205 -3.19 16.53 12.42
CA ASP A 205 -2.35 17.55 13.06
C ASP A 205 -2.71 17.70 14.55
N PRO A 206 -1.77 17.45 15.45
CA PRO A 206 -1.99 17.54 16.89
C PRO A 206 -2.04 18.97 17.41
N ALA A 207 -2.10 20.02 16.57
CA ALA A 207 -2.21 21.42 17.03
C ALA A 207 -3.40 21.66 17.99
N GLY A 208 -4.29 20.68 18.15
CA GLY A 208 -5.33 20.63 19.17
C GLY A 208 -5.04 19.66 20.34
N VAL A 209 -3.85 19.05 20.39
CA VAL A 209 -3.49 18.06 21.41
C VAL A 209 -2.54 18.69 22.42
N THR A 210 -3.00 18.82 23.66
CA THR A 210 -2.26 19.37 24.80
C THR A 210 -1.00 18.58 25.13
N GLU A 211 -0.04 19.25 25.80
CA GLU A 211 1.19 18.70 26.36
C GLU A 211 0.98 17.28 26.91
N GLY A 212 1.55 16.29 26.31
CA GLY A 212 1.41 14.86 26.69
C GLY A 212 1.26 13.93 25.50
N GLY A 213 1.34 14.47 24.27
CA GLY A 213 1.37 13.70 23.04
C GLY A 213 -0.04 13.42 22.47
N TYR A 214 -0.09 13.40 21.20
CA TYR A 214 -1.22 13.09 20.32
C TYR A 214 -2.05 11.85 20.73
N LEU A 215 -1.52 11.01 21.62
CA LEU A 215 -2.03 9.68 21.88
C LEU A 215 -2.83 9.54 23.19
N ALA A 216 -2.79 10.53 24.08
CA ALA A 216 -3.41 10.36 25.40
C ALA A 216 -4.94 10.51 25.39
N SER A 217 -5.52 11.15 24.39
CA SER A 217 -6.96 11.48 24.38
C SER A 217 -7.71 11.20 23.08
N ALA A 218 -7.04 10.88 21.97
CA ALA A 218 -7.72 10.64 20.71
C ALA A 218 -8.40 9.28 20.69
N VAL A 219 -9.72 9.26 20.61
CA VAL A 219 -10.53 8.09 20.28
C VAL A 219 -11.31 8.48 19.02
N PRO A 220 -11.17 7.72 17.92
CA PRO A 220 -10.30 6.57 17.68
C PRO A 220 -8.88 6.98 17.23
N THR A 221 -7.87 6.15 17.49
CA THR A 221 -6.52 6.30 16.92
C THR A 221 -6.64 6.38 15.40
N PRO A 222 -6.11 7.42 14.73
CA PRO A 222 -6.18 7.48 13.27
C PRO A 222 -5.47 6.27 12.66
N SER A 223 -6.14 5.54 11.81
CA SER A 223 -5.59 4.34 11.15
C SER A 223 -4.27 4.63 10.42
N ALA A 224 -4.07 5.86 9.97
CA ALA A 224 -2.83 6.30 9.32
C ALA A 224 -1.57 6.07 10.16
N ILE A 225 -1.65 6.04 11.51
CA ILE A 225 -0.51 5.74 12.38
C ILE A 225 -0.04 4.29 12.21
N TYR A 226 -0.97 3.35 11.99
CA TYR A 226 -0.60 1.95 11.73
C TYR A 226 0.10 1.78 10.39
N TRP A 227 -0.21 2.65 9.42
CA TRP A 227 0.34 2.60 8.07
C TRP A 227 1.61 3.43 7.89
N ALA A 228 1.80 4.41 8.77
CA ALA A 228 2.95 5.30 8.79
C ALA A 228 3.35 5.58 10.25
N PRO A 229 4.12 4.71 10.89
CA PRO A 229 4.54 4.84 12.28
C PRO A 229 5.11 6.20 12.66
N PRO A 230 5.87 6.92 11.80
CA PRO A 230 6.37 8.27 12.13
C PRO A 230 5.28 9.25 12.56
N LEU A 231 4.03 9.07 12.11
CA LEU A 231 2.89 9.90 12.55
C LEU A 231 2.55 9.72 14.03
N GLY A 232 2.91 8.59 14.63
CA GLY A 232 2.75 8.30 16.06
C GLY A 232 3.94 8.69 16.91
N MET A 233 5.03 9.18 16.33
CA MET A 233 6.26 9.57 17.03
C MET A 233 6.29 11.10 17.23
N PRO A 234 6.32 11.61 18.47
CA PRO A 234 6.22 13.06 18.73
C PRO A 234 7.27 13.91 18.04
N ARG A 235 8.48 13.38 17.81
CA ARG A 235 9.57 14.12 17.15
C ARG A 235 9.19 14.59 15.74
N PHE A 236 8.41 13.81 14.98
CA PHE A 236 7.97 14.19 13.65
C PHE A 236 6.98 15.38 13.62
N TRP A 237 6.40 15.71 14.75
CA TRP A 237 5.52 16.87 14.91
C TRP A 237 6.21 18.06 15.55
N ASN A 238 7.19 17.79 16.43
CA ASN A 238 7.83 18.82 17.28
C ASN A 238 9.13 19.37 16.68
N GLU A 239 9.85 18.58 15.87
CA GLU A 239 11.09 19.02 15.25
C GLU A 239 10.81 19.62 13.87
N PRO A 240 11.17 20.90 13.63
CA PRO A 240 10.79 21.60 12.38
C PRO A 240 11.26 20.91 11.10
N GLU A 241 12.43 20.29 11.11
CA GLU A 241 12.99 19.59 9.95
C GLU A 241 12.18 18.35 9.62
N LEU A 242 11.88 17.51 10.61
CA LEU A 242 11.05 16.33 10.43
C LEU A 242 9.61 16.70 10.07
N ARG A 243 9.06 17.71 10.75
CA ARG A 243 7.68 18.18 10.48
C ARG A 243 7.49 18.69 9.04
N ALA A 244 8.51 19.32 8.47
CA ALA A 244 8.46 19.82 7.09
C ALA A 244 8.30 18.70 6.04
N GLY A 245 8.72 17.49 6.36
CA GLY A 245 8.57 16.30 5.50
C GLY A 245 7.16 15.69 5.54
N LEU A 246 6.32 16.03 6.52
CA LEU A 246 4.94 15.55 6.58
C LEU A 246 4.05 16.46 5.72
N VAL A 247 3.47 15.94 4.64
CA VAL A 247 2.71 16.72 3.67
C VAL A 247 1.41 16.03 3.26
N ASP A 248 0.42 16.83 2.88
CA ASP A 248 -0.81 16.30 2.31
C ASP A 248 -0.54 15.59 0.98
N GLN A 249 -1.23 14.48 0.75
CA GLN A 249 -1.04 13.64 -0.44
C GLN A 249 -1.26 14.38 -1.77
N GLN A 250 -2.07 15.44 -1.81
CA GLN A 250 -2.24 16.24 -3.01
C GLN A 250 -0.94 16.92 -3.44
N GLN A 251 0.01 17.11 -2.51
CA GLN A 251 1.34 17.64 -2.84
C GLN A 251 2.13 16.67 -3.72
N PHE A 252 1.92 15.35 -3.59
CA PHE A 252 2.58 14.35 -4.45
C PHE A 252 2.36 14.61 -5.94
N TYR A 253 1.11 14.90 -6.34
CA TYR A 253 0.79 15.17 -7.74
C TYR A 253 1.45 16.47 -8.25
N ARG A 254 1.56 17.48 -7.39
CA ARG A 254 2.25 18.73 -7.74
C ARG A 254 3.77 18.52 -7.87
N ASP A 255 4.37 17.80 -6.94
CA ASP A 255 5.80 17.48 -6.96
C ASP A 255 6.17 16.62 -8.16
N ALA A 256 5.37 15.60 -8.47
CA ALA A 256 5.55 14.77 -9.66
C ALA A 256 5.44 15.59 -10.95
N ALA A 257 4.44 16.46 -11.06
CA ALA A 257 4.22 17.27 -12.26
C ALA A 257 5.32 18.30 -12.51
N SER A 258 5.94 18.84 -11.45
CA SER A 258 7.00 19.84 -11.54
C SER A 258 8.41 19.26 -11.60
N GLY A 259 8.59 17.94 -11.45
CA GLY A 259 9.93 17.32 -11.34
C GLY A 259 10.65 17.68 -10.05
N SER A 260 9.90 17.86 -8.96
CA SER A 260 10.42 18.19 -7.63
C SER A 260 10.13 17.11 -6.58
N LEU A 261 10.02 15.86 -7.03
CA LEU A 261 9.95 14.72 -6.11
C LEU A 261 11.21 14.68 -5.23
N PRO A 262 11.09 14.45 -3.92
CA PRO A 262 12.26 14.31 -3.05
C PRO A 262 13.07 13.04 -3.41
N ALA A 263 14.21 12.84 -2.78
CA ALA A 263 15.01 11.63 -2.94
C ALA A 263 14.22 10.39 -2.51
N VAL A 264 13.49 10.47 -1.41
CA VAL A 264 12.59 9.39 -0.94
C VAL A 264 11.18 9.92 -0.69
N SER A 265 10.19 9.22 -1.23
CA SER A 265 8.77 9.51 -1.07
C SER A 265 8.06 8.30 -0.48
N TYR A 266 7.39 8.45 0.64
CA TYR A 266 6.41 7.47 1.13
C TYR A 266 5.01 8.01 0.85
N VAL A 267 4.17 7.24 0.17
CA VAL A 267 2.79 7.60 -0.14
C VAL A 267 1.86 6.64 0.59
N ILE A 268 1.17 7.19 1.59
CA ILE A 268 0.32 6.41 2.49
C ILE A 268 -1.12 6.47 1.98
N PRO A 269 -1.85 5.34 1.96
CA PRO A 269 -3.21 5.30 1.48
C PRO A 269 -4.16 6.11 2.36
N GLN A 270 -5.29 6.49 1.79
CA GLN A 270 -6.40 7.03 2.58
C GLN A 270 -7.22 5.88 3.19
N PRO A 271 -7.95 6.11 4.28
CA PRO A 271 -8.85 5.10 4.84
C PRO A 271 -9.84 4.50 3.83
N THR A 272 -10.23 5.27 2.81
CA THR A 272 -11.09 4.83 1.71
C THR A 272 -10.42 3.82 0.77
N ASP A 273 -9.11 3.66 0.83
CA ASP A 273 -8.36 2.70 0.01
C ASP A 273 -8.16 1.35 0.73
N HIS A 274 -8.59 1.27 1.98
CA HIS A 274 -8.61 0.01 2.71
C HIS A 274 -9.53 -1.01 2.01
N PRO A 275 -9.17 -2.31 1.93
CA PRO A 275 -9.92 -3.33 1.18
C PRO A 275 -11.40 -3.44 1.51
N ALA A 276 -11.79 -3.07 2.73
CA ALA A 276 -13.20 -3.04 3.13
C ALA A 276 -14.02 -1.97 2.40
N SER A 277 -13.37 -0.99 1.74
CA SER A 277 -14.08 0.17 1.19
C SER A 277 -14.37 0.13 -0.31
N SER A 278 -13.67 -0.58 -1.11
CA SER A 278 -13.89 -1.01 -2.50
C SER A 278 -12.54 -1.14 -3.21
N GLY A 279 -12.15 -2.34 -3.49
CA GLY A 279 -10.88 -2.62 -4.18
C GLY A 279 -10.74 -1.97 -5.56
N ASP A 280 -11.81 -1.42 -6.10
CA ASP A 280 -11.83 -0.75 -7.39
C ASP A 280 -11.33 0.69 -7.28
N GLN A 281 -11.68 1.41 -6.21
CA GLN A 281 -11.18 2.76 -5.97
C GLN A 281 -9.68 2.74 -5.66
N GLY A 282 -9.19 1.77 -4.89
CA GLY A 282 -7.77 1.58 -4.62
C GLY A 282 -6.96 1.41 -5.91
N GLN A 283 -7.41 0.53 -6.82
CA GLN A 283 -6.74 0.34 -8.11
C GLN A 283 -6.70 1.63 -8.96
N VAL A 284 -7.81 2.37 -9.05
CA VAL A 284 -7.89 3.63 -9.81
C VAL A 284 -6.98 4.70 -9.21
N ARG A 285 -6.90 4.76 -7.87
CA ARG A 285 -5.99 5.67 -7.19
C ARG A 285 -4.53 5.30 -7.44
N LEU A 286 -4.17 4.03 -7.29
CA LEU A 286 -2.82 3.55 -7.62
C LEU A 286 -2.44 3.89 -9.06
N GLN A 287 -3.33 3.65 -10.02
CA GLN A 287 -3.14 4.05 -11.43
C GLN A 287 -2.86 5.55 -11.56
N SER A 288 -3.59 6.39 -10.82
CA SER A 288 -3.43 7.84 -10.87
C SER A 288 -2.07 8.27 -10.32
N LEU A 289 -1.62 7.68 -9.21
CA LEU A 289 -0.31 7.91 -8.62
C LEU A 289 0.82 7.50 -9.57
N LEU A 290 0.75 6.27 -10.11
CA LEU A 290 1.76 5.76 -11.03
C LEU A 290 1.82 6.57 -12.32
N ASN A 291 0.68 6.94 -12.89
CA ASN A 291 0.64 7.78 -14.09
C ASN A 291 1.19 9.19 -13.84
N ALA A 292 1.06 9.74 -12.65
CA ALA A 292 1.69 11.00 -12.28
C ALA A 292 3.22 10.87 -12.28
N VAL A 293 3.76 9.78 -11.73
CA VAL A 293 5.20 9.49 -11.73
C VAL A 293 5.72 9.23 -13.15
N ILE A 294 5.04 8.40 -13.93
CA ILE A 294 5.44 8.08 -15.32
C ILE A 294 5.50 9.35 -16.19
N LYS A 295 4.62 10.31 -15.94
CA LYS A 295 4.61 11.62 -16.63
C LYS A 295 5.65 12.60 -16.08
N SER A 296 6.15 12.37 -14.88
CA SER A 296 7.09 13.28 -14.22
C SER A 296 8.39 13.48 -15.04
N PRO A 297 8.99 14.68 -15.00
CA PRO A 297 10.37 14.87 -15.45
C PRO A 297 11.38 13.96 -14.75
N ASP A 298 11.09 13.53 -13.52
CA ASP A 298 11.97 12.66 -12.72
C ASP A 298 11.90 11.18 -13.12
N TRP A 299 10.99 10.77 -14.01
CA TRP A 299 10.74 9.37 -14.36
C TRP A 299 11.99 8.54 -14.67
N GLU A 300 12.91 9.11 -15.48
CA GLU A 300 14.12 8.40 -15.95
C GLU A 300 15.10 8.01 -14.83
N ARG A 301 14.89 8.50 -13.63
CA ARG A 301 15.73 8.24 -12.45
C ARG A 301 14.94 7.76 -11.24
N THR A 302 13.70 7.29 -11.48
CA THR A 302 12.77 6.90 -10.42
C THR A 302 12.57 5.39 -10.38
N ALA A 303 12.53 4.83 -9.16
CA ALA A 303 11.96 3.52 -8.86
C ALA A 303 10.76 3.68 -7.92
N VAL A 304 9.68 2.98 -8.25
CA VAL A 304 8.47 2.91 -7.41
C VAL A 304 8.32 1.49 -6.92
N PHE A 305 8.19 1.33 -5.61
CA PHE A 305 7.81 0.10 -4.94
C PHE A 305 6.36 0.23 -4.48
N VAL A 306 5.50 -0.65 -4.96
CA VAL A 306 4.12 -0.78 -4.47
C VAL A 306 4.08 -2.01 -3.59
N VAL A 307 3.89 -1.82 -2.30
CA VAL A 307 3.96 -2.87 -1.29
C VAL A 307 2.64 -2.96 -0.50
N TRP A 308 2.15 -4.17 -0.27
CA TRP A 308 1.06 -4.40 0.67
C TRP A 308 1.64 -4.66 2.05
N ASP A 309 1.09 -3.99 3.05
CA ASP A 309 1.62 -4.02 4.42
C ASP A 309 1.46 -5.39 5.10
N ASP A 310 0.27 -5.98 5.02
CA ASP A 310 -0.03 -7.26 5.66
C ASP A 310 -1.05 -8.12 4.87
N TRP A 311 -1.31 -9.31 5.35
CA TRP A 311 -2.15 -10.34 4.74
C TRP A 311 -3.66 -10.04 4.74
N GLY A 312 -4.14 -9.09 5.55
CA GLY A 312 -5.53 -8.66 5.60
C GLY A 312 -6.54 -9.72 6.04
N GLY A 313 -6.11 -10.87 6.50
CA GLY A 313 -6.99 -12.00 6.81
C GLY A 313 -7.26 -12.95 5.64
N PHE A 314 -6.72 -12.67 4.46
CA PHE A 314 -6.89 -13.48 3.25
C PHE A 314 -5.93 -14.67 3.20
N ALA A 315 -6.34 -15.72 2.47
CA ALA A 315 -5.53 -16.91 2.30
C ALA A 315 -4.37 -16.70 1.32
N ASP A 316 -3.26 -17.40 1.59
CA ASP A 316 -2.16 -17.60 0.65
C ASP A 316 -1.72 -19.06 0.71
N ARG A 317 -1.24 -19.59 -0.43
CA ARG A 317 -0.85 -21.01 -0.56
C ARG A 317 0.62 -21.28 -0.31
N VAL A 318 1.43 -20.24 -0.23
CA VAL A 318 2.87 -20.39 -0.04
C VAL A 318 3.20 -20.31 1.44
N ASP A 319 3.92 -21.35 1.93
CA ASP A 319 4.39 -21.39 3.32
C ASP A 319 5.44 -20.30 3.52
N PRO A 320 5.20 -19.36 4.46
CA PRO A 320 6.15 -18.30 4.70
C PRO A 320 7.45 -18.82 5.32
N PRO A 321 8.61 -18.25 4.96
CA PRO A 321 9.88 -18.56 5.59
C PRO A 321 9.85 -18.27 7.09
N THR A 322 10.70 -18.92 7.85
CA THR A 322 10.80 -18.72 9.30
C THR A 322 11.10 -17.26 9.63
N GLY A 323 10.26 -16.64 10.44
CA GLY A 323 10.41 -15.24 10.87
C GLY A 323 9.70 -14.22 9.97
N PHE A 324 9.05 -14.68 8.89
CA PHE A 324 8.22 -13.84 8.03
C PHE A 324 6.73 -14.07 8.32
N GLY A 325 5.89 -13.11 7.92
CA GLY A 325 4.44 -13.28 7.83
C GLY A 325 4.02 -13.86 6.47
N PHE A 326 2.73 -13.81 6.16
CA PHE A 326 2.22 -14.33 4.91
C PHE A 326 2.75 -13.56 3.70
N ARG A 327 2.77 -14.25 2.55
CA ARG A 327 3.13 -13.65 1.28
C ARG A 327 2.14 -12.55 0.89
N VAL A 328 2.67 -11.38 0.54
CA VAL A 328 1.89 -10.22 0.12
C VAL A 328 2.34 -9.76 -1.28
N PRO A 329 1.51 -9.05 -2.05
CA PRO A 329 1.93 -8.56 -3.35
C PRO A 329 3.02 -7.49 -3.21
N MET A 330 3.92 -7.46 -4.19
CA MET A 330 4.86 -6.37 -4.39
C MET A 330 5.11 -6.18 -5.88
N LEU A 331 5.13 -4.91 -6.31
CA LEU A 331 5.41 -4.52 -7.68
C LEU A 331 6.53 -3.48 -7.69
N MET A 332 7.49 -3.62 -8.60
CA MET A 332 8.53 -2.61 -8.84
C MET A 332 8.36 -2.00 -10.22
N ILE A 333 8.16 -0.68 -10.24
CA ILE A 333 7.87 0.10 -11.44
C ILE A 333 8.98 1.11 -11.68
N SER A 334 9.68 1.00 -12.80
CA SER A 334 10.79 1.88 -13.16
C SER A 334 11.10 1.72 -14.66
N PRO A 335 11.69 2.71 -15.34
CA PRO A 335 12.28 2.49 -16.66
C PRO A 335 13.46 1.51 -16.61
N HIS A 336 14.06 1.28 -15.43
CA HIS A 336 15.24 0.44 -15.23
C HIS A 336 14.94 -1.04 -14.94
N VAL A 337 13.66 -1.46 -14.89
CA VAL A 337 13.29 -2.86 -14.60
C VAL A 337 12.96 -3.67 -15.84
N LYS A 338 13.06 -4.98 -15.72
CA LYS A 338 12.65 -5.94 -16.76
C LYS A 338 11.14 -5.88 -16.95
N ALA A 339 10.70 -5.92 -18.22
CA ALA A 339 9.26 -5.92 -18.53
C ALA A 339 8.64 -7.29 -18.29
N GLY A 340 7.50 -7.34 -17.61
CA GLY A 340 6.72 -8.56 -17.37
C GLY A 340 7.53 -9.68 -16.69
N HIS A 341 8.50 -9.29 -15.87
CA HIS A 341 9.32 -10.23 -15.13
C HIS A 341 8.63 -10.62 -13.81
N VAL A 342 8.61 -11.92 -13.52
CA VAL A 342 8.24 -12.43 -12.21
C VAL A 342 9.51 -12.80 -11.47
N SER A 343 9.79 -12.11 -10.37
CA SER A 343 10.91 -12.41 -9.48
C SER A 343 10.45 -13.38 -8.40
N SER A 344 11.16 -14.50 -8.27
CA SER A 344 10.96 -15.48 -7.19
C SER A 344 12.06 -15.42 -6.12
N VAL A 345 12.86 -14.38 -6.11
CA VAL A 345 13.80 -14.11 -5.02
C VAL A 345 13.00 -13.75 -3.77
N GLU A 346 13.39 -14.31 -2.62
CA GLU A 346 12.76 -14.05 -1.34
C GLU A 346 13.02 -12.61 -0.89
N HIS A 347 11.97 -11.88 -0.60
CA HIS A 347 12.02 -10.50 -0.12
C HIS A 347 10.98 -10.27 0.98
N ASP A 348 11.19 -9.21 1.74
CA ASP A 348 10.22 -8.64 2.67
C ASP A 348 10.32 -7.12 2.73
N HIS A 349 9.63 -6.47 3.65
CA HIS A 349 9.67 -5.01 3.79
C HIS A 349 11.07 -4.47 4.05
N THR A 350 11.92 -5.25 4.75
CA THR A 350 13.31 -4.86 5.01
C THR A 350 14.16 -4.83 3.74
N SER A 351 13.79 -5.57 2.67
CA SER A 351 14.46 -5.49 1.37
C SER A 351 14.27 -4.11 0.72
N VAL A 352 13.07 -3.51 0.84
CA VAL A 352 12.81 -2.16 0.33
C VAL A 352 13.60 -1.12 1.14
N LEU A 353 13.63 -1.28 2.45
CA LEU A 353 14.43 -0.44 3.34
C LEU A 353 15.93 -0.58 3.03
N ASN A 354 16.40 -1.81 2.74
CA ASN A 354 17.79 -2.07 2.33
C ASN A 354 18.15 -1.34 1.03
N PHE A 355 17.25 -1.38 0.03
CA PHE A 355 17.45 -0.65 -1.23
C PHE A 355 17.62 0.87 -0.99
N ILE A 356 16.81 1.45 -0.11
CA ILE A 356 16.92 2.87 0.26
C ILE A 356 18.26 3.13 0.99
N ALA A 357 18.58 2.29 1.99
CA ALA A 357 19.81 2.43 2.76
C ALA A 357 21.06 2.34 1.87
N ASP A 358 21.14 1.37 0.97
CA ASP A 358 22.23 1.21 0.02
C ASP A 358 22.30 2.38 -0.95
N ARG A 359 21.16 2.87 -1.42
CA ARG A 359 21.11 3.96 -2.40
C ARG A 359 21.61 5.28 -1.86
N PHE A 360 21.32 5.57 -0.60
CA PHE A 360 21.68 6.83 0.06
C PHE A 360 22.78 6.67 1.12
N ALA A 361 23.48 5.53 1.13
CA ALA A 361 24.58 5.21 2.02
C ALA A 361 24.24 5.41 3.52
N LEU A 362 23.03 5.00 3.91
CA LEU A 362 22.56 5.09 5.28
C LEU A 362 23.13 3.93 6.12
N GLU A 363 23.37 4.18 7.40
CA GLU A 363 23.73 3.13 8.34
C GLU A 363 22.59 2.10 8.46
N PRO A 364 22.90 0.81 8.62
CA PRO A 364 21.89 -0.23 8.80
C PRO A 364 20.97 0.02 10.00
N PHE A 365 19.72 -0.43 9.88
CA PHE A 365 18.70 -0.34 10.95
C PHE A 365 18.65 -1.60 11.80
N SER A 366 18.86 -2.77 11.18
CA SER A 366 18.90 -4.07 11.85
C SER A 366 19.73 -5.06 11.05
N ASP A 367 20.15 -6.16 11.69
CA ASP A 367 20.85 -7.26 11.01
C ASP A 367 19.99 -7.87 9.89
N ARG A 368 18.68 -7.95 10.10
CA ARG A 368 17.75 -8.45 9.10
C ARG A 368 17.73 -7.56 7.87
N GLN A 369 17.61 -6.26 8.05
CA GLN A 369 17.63 -5.30 6.95
C GLN A 369 18.99 -5.33 6.22
N ALA A 370 20.11 -5.31 6.93
CA ALA A 370 21.44 -5.31 6.34
C ALA A 370 21.76 -6.57 5.51
N THR A 371 21.07 -7.68 5.76
CA THR A 371 21.22 -8.96 5.05
C THR A 371 20.08 -9.29 4.10
N ALA A 372 19.10 -8.41 3.96
CA ALA A 372 17.96 -8.59 3.06
C ALA A 372 18.41 -8.64 1.59
N ASN A 373 17.75 -9.49 0.80
CA ASN A 373 18.05 -9.60 -0.63
C ASN A 373 17.83 -8.28 -1.37
N ASP A 374 18.72 -7.99 -2.31
CA ASP A 374 18.60 -6.84 -3.21
C ASP A 374 17.67 -7.14 -4.40
N PHE A 375 17.35 -6.11 -5.18
CA PHE A 375 16.47 -6.21 -6.35
C PHE A 375 17.23 -6.35 -7.68
N SER A 376 18.48 -6.80 -7.68
CA SER A 376 19.32 -6.89 -8.87
C SER A 376 18.74 -7.80 -9.96
N ASP A 377 18.01 -8.85 -9.58
CA ASP A 377 17.32 -9.77 -10.50
C ASP A 377 16.16 -9.08 -11.26
N ALA A 378 15.57 -8.04 -10.70
CA ALA A 378 14.51 -7.24 -11.31
C ALA A 378 15.03 -6.20 -12.32
N LEU A 379 16.30 -5.79 -12.20
CA LEU A 379 16.88 -4.71 -13.01
C LEU A 379 17.19 -5.18 -14.44
N ALA A 380 16.88 -4.32 -15.41
CA ALA A 380 17.22 -4.53 -16.82
C ALA A 380 18.67 -4.11 -17.11
N SER A 381 19.26 -4.63 -18.17
CA SER A 381 20.62 -4.23 -18.60
C SER A 381 20.67 -2.83 -19.24
N SER A 382 19.53 -2.26 -19.58
CA SER A 382 19.37 -0.91 -20.13
C SER A 382 17.97 -0.38 -19.82
N PRO A 383 17.81 0.92 -19.57
CA PRO A 383 16.50 1.50 -19.32
C PRO A 383 15.62 1.45 -20.56
N ARG A 384 14.32 1.42 -20.34
CA ARG A 384 13.33 1.54 -21.42
C ARG A 384 13.30 2.97 -21.94
N SER A 385 13.17 3.13 -23.25
CA SER A 385 13.02 4.43 -23.90
C SER A 385 11.58 4.93 -23.96
N THR A 386 10.60 4.06 -23.73
CA THR A 386 9.17 4.40 -23.84
C THR A 386 8.52 4.56 -22.47
N ARG A 387 7.67 5.58 -22.34
CA ARG A 387 6.83 5.83 -21.17
C ARG A 387 5.45 5.27 -21.44
N GLU A 388 5.15 4.12 -20.89
CA GLU A 388 3.84 3.48 -21.05
C GLU A 388 2.94 3.82 -19.88
N LEU A 389 1.87 4.59 -20.16
CA LEU A 389 0.86 4.89 -19.15
C LEU A 389 -0.04 3.67 -18.92
N ILE A 390 -0.47 3.53 -17.68
CA ILE A 390 -1.46 2.51 -17.30
C ILE A 390 -2.82 3.05 -17.71
N THR A 391 -3.46 2.39 -18.67
CA THR A 391 -4.70 2.85 -19.30
C THR A 391 -5.90 1.92 -19.10
N GLN A 392 -5.73 0.83 -18.34
CA GLN A 392 -6.81 -0.08 -18.02
C GLN A 392 -7.87 0.63 -17.19
N HIS A 393 -9.12 0.20 -17.38
CA HIS A 393 -10.26 0.68 -16.61
C HIS A 393 -10.82 -0.50 -15.83
N VAL A 394 -11.12 -0.27 -14.57
CA VAL A 394 -12.01 -1.16 -13.84
C VAL A 394 -13.37 -1.01 -14.52
N LEU A 395 -13.93 -2.10 -15.00
CA LEU A 395 -15.29 -2.08 -15.54
C LEU A 395 -16.20 -1.69 -14.37
N ASP A 396 -17.01 -0.64 -14.56
CA ASP A 396 -18.06 -0.33 -13.61
C ASP A 396 -18.81 -1.64 -13.31
N PRO A 397 -18.93 -2.05 -12.04
CA PRO A 397 -19.72 -3.22 -11.73
C PRO A 397 -21.06 -3.00 -12.38
N THR A 398 -21.42 -3.87 -13.32
CA THR A 398 -22.75 -3.81 -13.96
C THR A 398 -23.72 -3.74 -12.78
N PRO A 399 -24.54 -2.69 -12.66
CA PRO A 399 -25.42 -2.58 -11.50
C PRO A 399 -26.20 -3.86 -11.45
N VAL A 400 -25.85 -4.74 -10.52
CA VAL A 400 -26.59 -5.95 -10.22
C VAL A 400 -27.97 -5.41 -9.89
N GLY A 401 -28.91 -5.65 -10.81
CA GLY A 401 -30.18 -4.96 -10.90
C GLY A 401 -30.71 -4.70 -9.51
N THR A 402 -30.84 -3.44 -9.16
CA THR A 402 -31.41 -2.98 -7.91
C THR A 402 -32.69 -3.73 -7.67
N ARG A 403 -32.60 -4.85 -6.95
CA ARG A 403 -33.77 -5.50 -6.39
C ARG A 403 -34.48 -4.43 -5.60
N SER A 404 -35.59 -3.99 -6.11
CA SER A 404 -36.77 -3.32 -5.55
C SER A 404 -36.80 -2.92 -4.05
N GLN A 405 -35.70 -2.81 -3.35
CA GLN A 405 -35.67 -2.33 -1.96
C GLN A 405 -35.75 -0.81 -1.85
N ASN A 406 -35.27 -0.05 -2.86
CA ASN A 406 -35.29 1.40 -2.82
C ASN A 406 -36.69 2.02 -2.86
N ARG A 407 -37.70 1.34 -3.37
CA ARG A 407 -39.08 1.87 -3.35
C ARG A 407 -39.72 1.80 -1.97
N THR A 408 -39.43 0.74 -1.21
CA THR A 408 -40.01 0.58 0.13
C THR A 408 -39.32 1.53 1.12
N THR A 409 -38.02 1.70 1.04
CA THR A 409 -37.28 2.63 1.89
C THR A 409 -37.64 4.08 1.58
N LEU A 410 -37.74 4.47 0.30
CA LEU A 410 -38.16 5.81 -0.10
C LEU A 410 -39.62 6.11 0.33
N LEU A 411 -40.49 5.11 0.26
CA LEU A 411 -41.90 5.23 0.74
C LEU A 411 -41.95 5.34 2.27
N MET A 412 -41.07 4.66 3.01
CA MET A 412 -40.98 4.80 4.46
C MET A 412 -40.46 6.15 4.88
N TYR A 413 -39.46 6.71 4.18
CA TYR A 413 -38.97 8.07 4.42
C TYR A 413 -40.04 9.12 4.06
N ALA A 414 -40.75 8.97 2.96
CA ALA A 414 -41.83 9.86 2.56
C ALA A 414 -43.01 9.79 3.55
N ALA A 415 -43.34 8.61 4.05
CA ALA A 415 -44.35 8.43 5.07
C ALA A 415 -43.94 9.00 6.44
N GLY A 416 -42.69 8.84 6.85
CA GLY A 416 -42.13 9.40 8.07
C GLY A 416 -42.14 10.94 8.07
N VAL A 417 -41.74 11.58 6.96
CA VAL A 417 -41.79 13.02 6.79
C VAL A 417 -43.24 13.54 6.79
N SER A 418 -44.16 12.82 6.17
CA SER A 418 -45.58 13.19 6.13
C SER A 418 -46.22 13.11 7.52
N VAL A 419 -45.92 12.10 8.35
CA VAL A 419 -46.40 11.97 9.73
C VAL A 419 -45.80 13.07 10.63
N GLY A 420 -44.51 13.41 10.43
CA GLY A 420 -43.85 14.50 11.14
C GLY A 420 -44.49 15.87 10.85
N LEU A 421 -44.80 16.17 9.59
CA LEU A 421 -45.47 17.40 9.16
C LEU A 421 -46.89 17.52 9.69
N ILE A 422 -47.66 16.42 9.70
CA ILE A 422 -49.03 16.38 10.28
C ILE A 422 -48.95 16.57 11.79
N GLY A 423 -47.96 16.03 12.48
CA GLY A 423 -47.72 16.20 13.90
C GLY A 423 -47.44 17.67 14.28
N ILE A 424 -46.58 18.35 13.51
CA ILE A 424 -46.23 19.76 13.73
C ILE A 424 -47.43 20.68 13.46
N LEU A 425 -48.18 20.43 12.39
CA LEU A 425 -49.38 21.21 12.07
C LEU A 425 -50.49 21.03 13.09
N SER A 426 -50.64 19.83 13.66
CA SER A 426 -51.65 19.56 14.71
C SER A 426 -51.26 20.17 16.06
N TRP A 427 -49.97 20.21 16.39
CA TRP A 427 -49.49 20.90 17.60
C TRP A 427 -49.59 22.41 17.49
N GLY A 428 -49.21 22.98 16.33
CA GLY A 428 -49.38 24.43 16.07
C GLY A 428 -50.85 24.90 16.22
N ARG A 429 -51.84 24.07 15.79
CA ARG A 429 -53.27 24.39 15.97
C ARG A 429 -53.76 24.28 17.43
N ARG A 430 -53.21 23.35 18.22
CA ARG A 430 -53.53 23.24 19.66
C ARG A 430 -52.94 24.37 20.47
N SER A 431 -51.74 24.86 20.14
CA SER A 431 -51.11 26.00 20.81
C SER A 431 -51.87 27.32 20.52
N ALA A 432 -52.39 27.50 19.30
CA ALA A 432 -53.20 28.68 18.94
C ALA A 432 -54.58 28.68 19.66
N PHE A 433 -55.15 27.52 20.01
CA PHE A 433 -56.41 27.44 20.75
C PHE A 433 -56.27 27.72 22.25
N LEU A 434 -55.07 27.44 22.83
CA LEU A 434 -54.81 27.72 24.26
C LEU A 434 -54.46 29.19 24.52
N THR A 435 -53.96 29.93 23.53
CA THR A 435 -53.69 31.36 23.64
C THR A 435 -54.92 32.26 23.47
N SER A 436 -55.98 31.76 22.83
CA SER A 436 -57.27 32.51 22.71
C SER A 436 -58.20 32.36 23.90
N ALA A 437 -57.97 31.41 24.79
CA ALA A 437 -58.82 31.15 25.97
C ALA A 437 -58.36 31.89 27.26
N SER A 438 -57.21 32.59 27.21
CA SER A 438 -56.66 33.27 28.40
C SER A 438 -56.86 34.80 28.41
N THR A 439 -57.63 35.36 27.46
CA THR A 439 -57.84 36.84 27.37
C THR A 439 -59.27 37.30 27.71
N GLU A 440 -60.13 36.42 28.28
CA GLU A 440 -61.53 36.79 28.60
C GLU A 440 -61.91 36.72 30.09
N THR A 441 -60.99 36.82 31.04
CA THR A 441 -61.32 36.91 32.47
C THR A 441 -60.47 37.92 33.22
N THR A 442 -60.62 39.23 32.94
CA THR A 442 -60.35 40.33 33.90
C THR A 442 -61.05 41.59 33.43
N SER A 443 -62.34 41.73 33.69
CA SER A 443 -63.02 43.00 33.88
C SER A 443 -64.37 42.81 34.56
N SER A 444 -64.37 42.87 35.87
CA SER A 444 -65.38 43.47 36.72
C SER A 444 -64.86 43.44 38.17
#